data_309fa6eacac0f4699da8aa83e5461900
#
_entry.id   309fa6eacac0f4699da8aa83e5461900
#
_cell.length_a   1.000
_cell.length_b   1.000
_cell.length_c   1.000
_cell.angle_alpha   90.00
_cell.angle_beta   90.00
_cell.angle_gamma   90.00
#
_symmetry.space_group_name_H-M   'P 1'
#
loop_
_entity.id
_entity.type
_entity.pdbx_description
1 polymer ?
#
loop_
_entity_poly.entity_id
_entity_poly.type
_entity_poly.pdbx_seq_one_letter_code
_entity_poly.pdbx_strand_id
1 'polypeptide(L)'
;MIPKGGSEGDSNSSMWFAGDVEHIIRTQQSARVAIDPKWGVAALLSLAVLWAFAPSGLWLLLFIGVIVLCHEAGHLVVARRAGMRPTEFFWGFGPEIVAFEHNGCRYGVKAIFLGGYVKLHGMTPTSELPPGFAEQDTYRGASHAGRLATILAGPVVNLVMAVVAFAVAARLAGGSIGGSALTGFDHLWFVIAGTGEALWTWVTSIGTYVGSVFDTSGATEAPVRFMSPVSQAEVTGGAVADGWITSLRWFGILSCAIGAVNLLPLPPLDGAHALVAASEWISQKVRRDRSVRVDVRRLEPLAYLTVFVLVGLSLSALVLDLRDVGIG
;
A
#
# COMPACT_ATOMS: atom_id res chain seq x y z
N MET A 1 -70.25 -24.81 28.44
CA MET A 1 -69.82 -23.57 27.83
C MET A 1 -68.31 -23.65 27.72
N ILE A 2 -67.78 -23.93 26.53
CA ILE A 2 -66.36 -24.10 26.23
C ILE A 2 -65.97 -22.83 25.44
N PRO A 3 -64.95 -22.02 25.83
CA PRO A 3 -64.49 -20.92 25.02
C PRO A 3 -63.54 -21.44 23.94
N LYS A 4 -63.81 -21.08 22.71
CA LYS A 4 -62.95 -21.29 21.53
C LYS A 4 -61.71 -20.38 21.68
N GLY A 5 -60.54 -21.02 21.76
CA GLY A 5 -59.28 -20.33 21.61
C GLY A 5 -59.00 -20.06 20.13
N GLY A 6 -58.85 -18.81 19.77
CA GLY A 6 -58.40 -18.38 18.47
C GLY A 6 -56.88 -18.60 18.30
N SER A 7 -56.51 -19.23 17.22
CA SER A 7 -55.15 -19.40 16.73
C SER A 7 -54.70 -18.11 16.02
N GLU A 8 -54.06 -17.21 16.72
CA GLU A 8 -53.21 -16.18 16.14
C GLU A 8 -51.73 -16.53 16.45
N GLY A 9 -51.19 -17.39 15.64
CA GLY A 9 -49.80 -17.72 15.67
C GLY A 9 -49.41 -18.21 14.31
N ASP A 10 -48.57 -17.46 13.60
CA ASP A 10 -47.68 -17.86 12.53
C ASP A 10 -47.56 -16.93 11.30
N SER A 11 -47.92 -15.64 11.43
CA SER A 11 -47.59 -14.72 10.32
C SER A 11 -46.28 -13.98 10.50
N ASN A 12 -45.66 -14.05 11.70
CA ASN A 12 -44.45 -13.25 11.99
C ASN A 12 -43.13 -14.04 11.76
N SER A 13 -43.14 -15.37 11.79
CA SER A 13 -41.92 -16.17 11.55
C SER A 13 -41.54 -16.23 10.06
N SER A 14 -42.55 -16.20 9.16
CA SER A 14 -42.28 -16.22 7.72
C SER A 14 -41.66 -14.92 7.17
N MET A 15 -41.93 -13.79 7.84
CA MET A 15 -41.39 -12.48 7.42
C MET A 15 -39.89 -12.33 7.77
N TRP A 16 -39.40 -12.95 8.85
CA TRP A 16 -37.99 -12.94 9.22
C TRP A 16 -37.13 -13.79 8.27
N PHE A 17 -37.62 -14.98 7.91
CA PHE A 17 -36.96 -15.85 6.94
C PHE A 17 -36.95 -15.28 5.52
N ALA A 18 -37.98 -14.58 5.10
CA ALA A 18 -38.05 -13.95 3.78
C ALA A 18 -37.04 -12.79 3.64
N GLY A 19 -36.86 -11.99 4.68
CA GLY A 19 -35.87 -10.90 4.71
C GLY A 19 -34.43 -11.42 4.66
N ASP A 20 -34.15 -12.49 5.40
CA ASP A 20 -32.81 -13.11 5.42
C ASP A 20 -32.49 -13.79 4.08
N VAL A 21 -33.44 -14.46 3.47
CA VAL A 21 -33.28 -15.09 2.15
C VAL A 21 -33.10 -14.04 1.05
N GLU A 22 -33.85 -12.95 1.10
CA GLU A 22 -33.69 -11.84 0.14
C GLU A 22 -32.35 -11.11 0.31
N HIS A 23 -31.86 -10.98 1.55
CA HIS A 23 -30.53 -10.45 1.84
C HIS A 23 -29.43 -11.43 1.38
N ILE A 24 -29.61 -12.73 1.56
CA ILE A 24 -28.69 -13.78 1.08
C ILE A 24 -28.72 -13.83 -0.45
N ILE A 25 -29.88 -13.75 -1.08
CA ILE A 25 -30.02 -13.70 -2.54
C ILE A 25 -29.43 -12.43 -3.12
N ARG A 26 -29.59 -11.26 -2.48
CA ARG A 26 -28.92 -10.02 -2.89
C ARG A 26 -27.41 -10.09 -2.71
N THR A 27 -26.92 -10.77 -1.71
CA THR A 27 -25.47 -11.00 -1.50
C THR A 27 -24.88 -12.04 -2.45
N GLN A 28 -25.70 -12.97 -2.95
CA GLN A 28 -25.32 -13.92 -4.02
C GLN A 28 -25.63 -13.39 -5.42
N GLN A 29 -26.43 -12.35 -5.57
CA GLN A 29 -26.69 -11.73 -6.86
C GLN A 29 -25.50 -10.94 -7.35
N SER A 30 -24.65 -11.71 -8.02
CA SER A 30 -23.72 -11.27 -9.06
C SER A 30 -22.55 -10.43 -8.56
N ALA A 31 -21.40 -11.02 -8.66
CA ALA A 31 -20.17 -10.28 -9.02
C ALA A 31 -20.40 -9.57 -10.37
N ARG A 32 -21.31 -8.57 -10.41
CA ARG A 32 -21.45 -7.72 -11.60
C ARG A 32 -20.20 -6.91 -11.69
N VAL A 33 -19.34 -7.27 -12.64
CA VAL A 33 -18.19 -6.45 -13.00
C VAL A 33 -18.76 -5.16 -13.58
N ALA A 34 -18.59 -4.06 -12.87
CA ALA A 34 -18.90 -2.73 -13.37
C ALA A 34 -17.67 -2.20 -14.10
N ILE A 35 -17.82 -1.89 -15.38
CA ILE A 35 -16.76 -1.26 -16.19
C ILE A 35 -17.28 0.10 -16.61
N ASP A 36 -16.52 1.15 -16.29
CA ASP A 36 -16.78 2.48 -16.86
C ASP A 36 -15.97 2.62 -18.17
N PRO A 37 -16.62 2.57 -19.35
CA PRO A 37 -15.93 2.57 -20.63
C PRO A 37 -15.12 3.84 -20.88
N LYS A 38 -15.55 4.99 -20.33
CA LYS A 38 -14.84 6.27 -20.51
C LYS A 38 -13.47 6.24 -19.87
N TRP A 39 -13.39 5.78 -18.61
CA TRP A 39 -12.14 5.69 -17.88
C TRP A 39 -11.28 4.51 -18.36
N GLY A 40 -11.90 3.41 -18.78
CA GLY A 40 -11.21 2.31 -19.44
C GLY A 40 -10.49 2.74 -20.72
N VAL A 41 -11.18 3.46 -21.61
CA VAL A 41 -10.58 4.02 -22.83
C VAL A 41 -9.49 5.03 -22.51
N ALA A 42 -9.72 5.96 -21.56
CA ALA A 42 -8.71 6.93 -21.16
C ALA A 42 -7.45 6.26 -20.60
N ALA A 43 -7.59 5.22 -19.79
CA ALA A 43 -6.47 4.45 -19.27
C ALA A 43 -5.70 3.73 -20.40
N LEU A 44 -6.40 3.08 -21.33
CA LEU A 44 -5.77 2.41 -22.48
C LEU A 44 -5.01 3.41 -23.38
N LEU A 45 -5.58 4.58 -23.63
CA LEU A 45 -4.90 5.63 -24.41
C LEU A 45 -3.66 6.14 -23.67
N SER A 46 -3.74 6.36 -22.36
CA SER A 46 -2.59 6.78 -21.54
C SER A 46 -1.47 5.74 -21.56
N LEU A 47 -1.81 4.45 -21.45
CA LEU A 47 -0.84 3.36 -21.56
C LEU A 47 -0.24 3.26 -22.97
N ALA A 48 -1.03 3.48 -24.01
CA ALA A 48 -0.55 3.48 -25.38
C ALA A 48 0.42 4.65 -25.65
N VAL A 49 0.11 5.85 -25.15
CA VAL A 49 1.01 7.01 -25.21
C VAL A 49 2.31 6.72 -24.44
N LEU A 50 2.19 6.18 -23.24
CA LEU A 50 3.36 5.82 -22.41
C LEU A 50 4.22 4.77 -23.14
N TRP A 51 3.61 3.77 -23.76
CA TRP A 51 4.32 2.77 -24.57
C TRP A 51 5.06 3.40 -25.76
N ALA A 52 4.43 4.34 -26.46
CA ALA A 52 5.01 4.97 -27.64
C ALA A 52 6.18 5.90 -27.32
N PHE A 53 6.11 6.64 -26.21
CA PHE A 53 7.07 7.70 -25.88
C PHE A 53 8.01 7.39 -24.72
N ALA A 54 7.62 6.49 -23.81
CA ALA A 54 8.40 6.13 -22.64
C ALA A 54 8.15 4.67 -22.21
N PRO A 55 8.55 3.66 -23.03
CA PRO A 55 8.28 2.24 -22.73
C PRO A 55 8.89 1.78 -21.39
N SER A 56 10.02 2.35 -20.97
CA SER A 56 10.60 2.09 -19.65
C SER A 56 9.67 2.46 -18.49
N GLY A 57 8.84 3.49 -18.68
CA GLY A 57 7.82 3.88 -17.71
C GLY A 57 6.74 2.83 -17.50
N LEU A 58 6.39 2.04 -18.52
CA LEU A 58 5.46 0.91 -18.37
C LEU A 58 6.04 -0.21 -17.52
N TRP A 59 7.32 -0.51 -17.67
CA TRP A 59 7.99 -1.50 -16.82
C TRP A 59 8.03 -1.06 -15.37
N LEU A 60 8.34 0.22 -15.12
CA LEU A 60 8.29 0.79 -13.78
C LEU A 60 6.87 0.71 -13.20
N LEU A 61 5.86 1.10 -13.97
CA LEU A 61 4.45 1.02 -13.57
C LEU A 61 4.03 -0.42 -13.25
N LEU A 62 4.47 -1.39 -14.04
CA LEU A 62 4.21 -2.81 -13.80
C LEU A 62 4.88 -3.28 -12.49
N PHE A 63 6.16 -2.95 -12.28
CA PHE A 63 6.90 -3.36 -11.08
C PHE A 63 6.28 -2.77 -9.82
N ILE A 64 6.07 -1.45 -9.79
CA ILE A 64 5.41 -0.77 -8.66
C ILE A 64 3.99 -1.30 -8.48
N GLY A 65 3.25 -1.51 -9.58
CA GLY A 65 1.90 -2.03 -9.54
C GLY A 65 1.81 -3.39 -8.85
N VAL A 66 2.68 -4.33 -9.20
CA VAL A 66 2.74 -5.65 -8.55
C VAL A 66 3.14 -5.52 -7.09
N ILE A 67 4.16 -4.69 -6.79
CA ILE A 67 4.64 -4.48 -5.41
C ILE A 67 3.53 -3.92 -4.54
N VAL A 68 2.84 -2.87 -4.99
CA VAL A 68 1.74 -2.23 -4.25
C VAL A 68 0.55 -3.17 -4.11
N LEU A 69 0.16 -3.88 -5.18
CA LEU A 69 -0.96 -4.81 -5.12
C LEU A 69 -0.72 -5.93 -4.10
N CYS A 70 0.49 -6.48 -4.05
CA CYS A 70 0.86 -7.50 -3.06
C CYS A 70 0.92 -6.92 -1.64
N HIS A 71 1.41 -5.70 -1.48
CA HIS A 71 1.41 -4.96 -0.22
C HIS A 71 -0.01 -4.83 0.34
N GLU A 72 -0.93 -4.29 -0.45
CA GLU A 72 -2.35 -4.13 -0.06
C GLU A 72 -3.02 -5.49 0.20
N ALA A 73 -2.67 -6.52 -0.59
CA ALA A 73 -3.16 -7.87 -0.37
C ALA A 73 -2.68 -8.43 0.99
N GLY A 74 -1.48 -8.06 1.42
CA GLY A 74 -0.99 -8.37 2.76
C GLY A 74 -1.91 -7.83 3.85
N HIS A 75 -2.24 -6.54 3.80
CA HIS A 75 -3.19 -5.90 4.72
C HIS A 75 -4.55 -6.58 4.69
N LEU A 76 -5.11 -6.81 3.49
CA LEU A 76 -6.41 -7.44 3.30
C LEU A 76 -6.50 -8.83 3.95
N VAL A 77 -5.50 -9.68 3.66
CA VAL A 77 -5.48 -11.07 4.14
C VAL A 77 -5.36 -11.13 5.66
N VAL A 78 -4.46 -10.32 6.22
CA VAL A 78 -4.24 -10.33 7.68
C VAL A 78 -5.41 -9.67 8.41
N ALA A 79 -6.00 -8.58 7.88
CA ALA A 79 -7.20 -7.98 8.45
C ALA A 79 -8.34 -8.98 8.55
N ARG A 80 -8.62 -9.75 7.48
CA ARG A 80 -9.63 -10.82 7.50
C ARG A 80 -9.33 -11.91 8.53
N ARG A 81 -8.07 -12.35 8.61
CA ARG A 81 -7.66 -13.34 9.63
C ARG A 81 -7.76 -12.82 11.06
N ALA A 82 -7.63 -11.51 11.25
CA ALA A 82 -7.82 -10.84 12.53
C ALA A 82 -9.30 -10.56 12.88
N GLY A 83 -10.26 -11.02 12.05
CA GLY A 83 -11.70 -10.84 12.24
C GLY A 83 -12.25 -9.50 11.77
N MET A 84 -11.43 -8.67 11.12
CA MET A 84 -11.90 -7.41 10.53
C MET A 84 -12.62 -7.67 9.21
N ARG A 85 -13.53 -6.74 8.85
CA ARG A 85 -14.30 -6.79 7.61
C ARG A 85 -13.89 -5.65 6.67
N PRO A 86 -12.89 -5.86 5.77
CA PRO A 86 -12.53 -4.89 4.74
C PRO A 86 -13.69 -4.66 3.78
N THR A 87 -13.93 -3.41 3.38
CA THR A 87 -15.01 -3.04 2.46
C THR A 87 -14.56 -2.69 1.07
N GLU A 88 -13.32 -2.23 0.90
CA GLU A 88 -12.77 -1.91 -0.40
C GLU A 88 -11.32 -2.40 -0.50
N PHE A 89 -10.95 -2.85 -1.69
CA PHE A 89 -9.60 -3.18 -2.10
C PHE A 89 -9.39 -2.67 -3.52
N PHE A 90 -8.62 -1.62 -3.66
CA PHE A 90 -8.41 -1.00 -4.96
C PHE A 90 -6.93 -0.80 -5.26
N TRP A 91 -6.57 -1.04 -6.52
CA TRP A 91 -5.35 -0.55 -7.10
C TRP A 91 -5.63 0.79 -7.78
N GLY A 92 -4.91 1.84 -7.36
CA GLY A 92 -5.08 3.20 -7.85
C GLY A 92 -6.06 4.05 -7.04
N PHE A 93 -6.19 5.30 -7.47
CA PHE A 93 -7.05 6.33 -6.91
C PHE A 93 -7.94 6.96 -7.99
N GLY A 94 -8.90 7.79 -7.58
CA GLY A 94 -9.77 8.51 -8.50
C GLY A 94 -10.94 7.68 -9.03
N PRO A 95 -11.37 7.90 -10.27
CA PRO A 95 -12.51 7.20 -10.88
C PRO A 95 -12.25 5.69 -11.06
N GLU A 96 -13.30 4.89 -10.90
CA GLU A 96 -13.24 3.45 -11.11
C GLU A 96 -13.22 3.11 -12.61
N ILE A 97 -12.25 2.29 -13.02
CA ILE A 97 -12.20 1.72 -14.36
C ILE A 97 -12.99 0.42 -14.39
N VAL A 98 -12.70 -0.45 -13.43
CA VAL A 98 -13.35 -1.75 -13.26
C VAL A 98 -13.50 -2.04 -11.78
N ALA A 99 -14.68 -2.52 -11.37
CA ALA A 99 -14.91 -2.96 -10.00
C ALA A 99 -15.89 -4.14 -9.97
N PHE A 100 -15.74 -4.99 -8.95
CA PHE A 100 -16.66 -6.08 -8.65
C PHE A 100 -16.76 -6.28 -7.15
N GLU A 101 -17.85 -6.86 -6.70
CA GLU A 101 -18.06 -7.18 -5.28
C GLU A 101 -17.89 -8.69 -5.04
N HIS A 102 -17.15 -9.02 -3.99
CA HIS A 102 -16.99 -10.40 -3.55
C HIS A 102 -16.87 -10.46 -2.02
N ASN A 103 -17.70 -11.29 -1.39
CA ASN A 103 -17.71 -11.47 0.07
C ASN A 103 -17.79 -10.14 0.86
N GLY A 104 -18.65 -9.22 0.42
CA GLY A 104 -18.88 -7.93 1.08
C GLY A 104 -17.72 -6.94 0.97
N CYS A 105 -16.75 -7.20 0.10
CA CYS A 105 -15.65 -6.30 -0.23
C CYS A 105 -15.72 -5.95 -1.72
N ARG A 106 -15.56 -4.66 -2.04
CA ARG A 106 -15.49 -4.15 -3.40
C ARG A 106 -14.04 -4.13 -3.87
N TYR A 107 -13.74 -4.85 -4.93
CA TYR A 107 -12.41 -4.95 -5.55
C TYR A 107 -12.39 -4.19 -6.86
N GLY A 108 -11.27 -3.58 -7.20
CA GLY A 108 -11.19 -2.94 -8.51
C GLY A 108 -9.90 -2.22 -8.80
N VAL A 109 -9.91 -1.55 -9.96
CA VAL A 109 -8.82 -0.72 -10.48
C VAL A 109 -9.37 0.68 -10.76
N LYS A 110 -8.64 1.69 -10.34
CA LYS A 110 -8.96 3.11 -10.53
C LYS A 110 -7.98 3.77 -11.50
N ALA A 111 -8.34 4.94 -12.02
CA ALA A 111 -7.66 5.57 -13.15
C ALA A 111 -6.25 6.09 -12.86
N ILE A 112 -5.91 6.39 -11.61
CA ILE A 112 -4.61 6.93 -11.22
C ILE A 112 -3.80 5.82 -10.55
N PHE A 113 -2.87 5.20 -11.26
CA PHE A 113 -2.10 4.02 -10.85
C PHE A 113 -0.95 4.34 -9.87
N LEU A 114 -1.08 5.34 -9.00
CA LEU A 114 -0.05 5.80 -8.06
C LEU A 114 -0.17 5.17 -6.67
N GLY A 115 -0.61 3.92 -6.57
CA GLY A 115 -0.75 3.25 -5.27
C GLY A 115 -1.94 2.33 -5.21
N GLY A 116 -2.36 1.97 -3.99
CA GLY A 116 -3.54 1.16 -3.71
C GLY A 116 -4.06 1.46 -2.32
N TYR A 117 -5.15 0.82 -1.92
CA TYR A 117 -5.63 0.90 -0.56
C TYR A 117 -6.57 -0.26 -0.20
N VAL A 118 -6.57 -0.58 1.09
CA VAL A 118 -7.59 -1.41 1.74
C VAL A 118 -8.39 -0.52 2.69
N LYS A 119 -9.72 -0.48 2.53
CA LYS A 119 -10.57 0.29 3.43
C LYS A 119 -11.03 -0.55 4.60
N LEU A 120 -10.59 -0.17 5.78
CA LEU A 120 -10.98 -0.71 7.06
C LEU A 120 -11.77 0.34 7.84
N HIS A 121 -12.96 -0.03 8.35
CA HIS A 121 -13.72 0.86 9.21
C HIS A 121 -13.14 0.87 10.64
N GLY A 122 -13.35 1.99 11.35
CA GLY A 122 -12.90 2.11 12.73
C GLY A 122 -11.42 2.41 12.93
N MET A 123 -10.71 2.90 11.92
CA MET A 123 -9.31 3.37 12.10
C MET A 123 -9.25 4.66 12.94
N THR A 124 -10.30 5.48 12.94
CA THR A 124 -10.43 6.64 13.83
C THR A 124 -11.42 6.35 14.95
N PRO A 125 -11.17 6.84 16.20
CA PRO A 125 -12.04 6.56 17.35
C PRO A 125 -13.47 7.05 17.16
N THR A 126 -13.66 8.13 16.40
CA THR A 126 -14.94 8.82 16.19
C THR A 126 -15.64 8.48 14.87
N SER A 127 -15.08 7.54 14.08
CA SER A 127 -15.72 7.18 12.80
C SER A 127 -17.03 6.45 13.04
N GLU A 128 -18.11 6.95 12.41
CA GLU A 128 -19.38 6.25 12.37
C GLU A 128 -19.26 4.96 11.57
N LEU A 129 -19.95 3.93 12.00
CA LEU A 129 -19.97 2.66 11.31
C LEU A 129 -21.11 2.63 10.30
N PRO A 130 -20.88 2.06 9.11
CA PRO A 130 -21.95 1.86 8.15
C PRO A 130 -23.04 0.92 8.71
N PRO A 131 -24.29 1.04 8.22
CA PRO A 131 -25.34 0.09 8.59
C PRO A 131 -24.89 -1.37 8.38
N GLY A 132 -25.17 -2.23 9.35
CA GLY A 132 -24.84 -3.64 9.30
C GLY A 132 -23.39 -3.98 9.70
N PHE A 133 -22.60 -3.00 10.21
CA PHE A 133 -21.30 -3.25 10.83
C PHE A 133 -21.41 -3.32 12.34
N ALA A 134 -20.86 -4.39 12.93
CA ALA A 134 -20.64 -4.48 14.35
C ALA A 134 -19.24 -3.94 14.69
N GLU A 135 -19.05 -3.42 15.92
CA GLU A 135 -17.76 -2.92 16.40
C GLU A 135 -16.64 -3.96 16.28
N GLN A 136 -16.95 -5.22 16.53
CA GLN A 136 -16.02 -6.35 16.43
C GLN A 136 -15.48 -6.59 15.01
N ASP A 137 -16.19 -6.14 13.97
CA ASP A 137 -15.82 -6.30 12.55
C ASP A 137 -14.85 -5.19 12.09
N THR A 138 -14.51 -4.27 12.99
CA THR A 138 -13.73 -3.07 12.68
C THR A 138 -12.27 -3.19 13.15
N TYR A 139 -11.43 -2.28 12.63
CA TYR A 139 -10.04 -2.17 13.08
C TYR A 139 -9.96 -1.91 14.60
N ARG A 140 -10.76 -1.00 15.16
CA ARG A 140 -10.74 -0.67 16.60
C ARG A 140 -11.32 -1.80 17.47
N GLY A 141 -12.22 -2.62 16.94
CA GLY A 141 -12.78 -3.80 17.61
C GLY A 141 -11.83 -4.99 17.66
N ALA A 142 -10.84 -5.05 16.77
CA ALA A 142 -9.87 -6.13 16.74
C ALA A 142 -8.88 -6.07 17.90
N SER A 143 -8.24 -7.21 18.18
CA SER A 143 -7.19 -7.30 19.19
C SER A 143 -5.98 -6.43 18.82
N HIS A 144 -5.19 -6.00 19.82
CA HIS A 144 -3.97 -5.22 19.56
C HIS A 144 -2.99 -5.94 18.63
N ALA A 145 -2.79 -7.24 18.85
CA ALA A 145 -1.95 -8.05 17.97
C ALA A 145 -2.50 -8.11 16.55
N GLY A 146 -3.82 -8.26 16.38
CA GLY A 146 -4.49 -8.25 15.09
C GLY A 146 -4.33 -6.91 14.36
N ARG A 147 -4.49 -5.78 15.07
CA ARG A 147 -4.29 -4.44 14.51
C ARG A 147 -2.85 -4.22 14.05
N LEU A 148 -1.88 -4.52 14.92
CA LEU A 148 -0.46 -4.36 14.60
C LEU A 148 -0.04 -5.29 13.44
N ALA A 149 -0.47 -6.56 13.49
CA ALA A 149 -0.19 -7.51 12.42
C ALA A 149 -0.79 -7.06 11.07
N THR A 150 -2.01 -6.50 11.08
CA THR A 150 -2.65 -5.97 9.87
C THR A 150 -1.83 -4.84 9.26
N ILE A 151 -1.39 -3.87 10.08
CA ILE A 151 -0.62 -2.72 9.59
C ILE A 151 0.76 -3.16 9.08
N LEU A 152 1.44 -4.06 9.78
CA LEU A 152 2.78 -4.52 9.38
C LEU A 152 2.75 -5.51 8.20
N ALA A 153 1.57 -6.05 7.84
CA ALA A 153 1.46 -7.08 6.81
C ALA A 153 1.92 -6.61 5.43
N GLY A 154 1.57 -5.38 5.02
CA GLY A 154 2.02 -4.80 3.75
C GLY A 154 3.54 -4.71 3.65
N PRO A 155 4.21 -3.97 4.55
CA PRO A 155 5.67 -3.90 4.57
C PRO A 155 6.35 -5.27 4.64
N VAL A 156 5.85 -6.19 5.46
CA VAL A 156 6.40 -7.55 5.57
C VAL A 156 6.30 -8.31 4.25
N VAL A 157 5.17 -8.22 3.55
CA VAL A 157 5.01 -8.82 2.21
C VAL A 157 6.04 -8.27 1.25
N ASN A 158 6.29 -6.96 1.24
CA ASN A 158 7.30 -6.35 0.39
C ASN A 158 8.71 -6.85 0.71
N LEU A 159 9.08 -6.97 1.99
CA LEU A 159 10.37 -7.52 2.38
C LEU A 159 10.51 -9.00 1.98
N VAL A 160 9.46 -9.79 2.14
CA VAL A 160 9.44 -11.20 1.70
C VAL A 160 9.60 -11.30 0.18
N MET A 161 8.88 -10.46 -0.58
CA MET A 161 9.01 -10.40 -2.05
C MET A 161 10.42 -10.05 -2.47
N ALA A 162 11.08 -9.11 -1.78
CA ALA A 162 12.47 -8.76 -2.04
C ALA A 162 13.40 -9.96 -1.84
N VAL A 163 13.30 -10.65 -0.70
CA VAL A 163 14.10 -11.86 -0.43
C VAL A 163 13.89 -12.92 -1.50
N VAL A 164 12.63 -13.18 -1.87
CA VAL A 164 12.29 -14.16 -2.92
C VAL A 164 12.89 -13.75 -4.26
N ALA A 165 12.76 -12.47 -4.66
CA ALA A 165 13.30 -11.98 -5.93
C ALA A 165 14.84 -12.11 -5.98
N PHE A 166 15.55 -11.73 -4.91
CA PHE A 166 17.00 -11.89 -4.82
C PHE A 166 17.43 -13.35 -4.83
N ALA A 167 16.73 -14.22 -4.08
CA ALA A 167 17.02 -15.64 -4.04
C ALA A 167 16.81 -16.31 -5.40
N VAL A 168 15.72 -15.97 -6.11
CA VAL A 168 15.44 -16.47 -7.46
C VAL A 168 16.49 -15.96 -8.45
N ALA A 169 16.86 -14.68 -8.40
CA ALA A 169 17.93 -14.13 -9.23
C ALA A 169 19.28 -14.84 -9.00
N ALA A 170 19.65 -15.10 -7.75
CA ALA A 170 20.86 -15.83 -7.40
C ALA A 170 20.80 -17.29 -7.89
N ARG A 171 19.63 -17.92 -7.81
CA ARG A 171 19.43 -19.30 -8.31
C ARG A 171 19.56 -19.40 -9.82
N LEU A 172 19.00 -18.45 -10.54
CA LEU A 172 19.11 -18.34 -12.00
C LEU A 172 20.53 -18.04 -12.45
N ALA A 173 21.32 -17.36 -11.63
CA ALA A 173 22.74 -17.11 -11.84
C ALA A 173 23.64 -18.32 -11.55
N GLY A 174 23.07 -19.52 -11.25
CA GLY A 174 23.81 -20.76 -11.02
C GLY A 174 24.07 -21.10 -9.56
N GLY A 175 23.50 -20.34 -8.59
CA GLY A 175 23.65 -20.64 -7.17
C GLY A 175 22.97 -21.94 -6.73
N SER A 176 23.43 -22.54 -5.64
CA SER A 176 22.74 -23.65 -4.97
C SER A 176 21.45 -23.14 -4.28
N ILE A 177 20.48 -24.02 -3.99
CA ILE A 177 19.21 -23.63 -3.34
C ILE A 177 19.49 -22.95 -1.99
N GLY A 178 20.30 -23.56 -1.12
CA GLY A 178 20.63 -22.99 0.19
C GLY A 178 21.43 -21.69 0.09
N GLY A 179 22.45 -21.64 -0.79
CA GLY A 179 23.24 -20.43 -1.04
C GLY A 179 22.40 -19.28 -1.58
N SER A 180 21.46 -19.56 -2.50
CA SER A 180 20.58 -18.53 -3.06
C SER A 180 19.62 -17.95 -2.03
N ALA A 181 19.11 -18.76 -1.10
CA ALA A 181 18.28 -18.27 0.00
C ALA A 181 19.07 -17.33 0.93
N LEU A 182 20.31 -17.72 1.33
CA LEU A 182 21.20 -16.86 2.12
C LEU A 182 21.49 -15.55 1.39
N THR A 183 21.84 -15.61 0.10
CA THR A 183 22.05 -14.43 -0.74
C THR A 183 20.82 -13.51 -0.74
N GLY A 184 19.60 -14.05 -0.73
CA GLY A 184 18.36 -13.27 -0.63
C GLY A 184 18.31 -12.43 0.64
N PHE A 185 18.67 -12.99 1.78
CA PHE A 185 18.73 -12.26 3.06
C PHE A 185 19.88 -11.25 3.11
N ASP A 186 21.06 -11.62 2.60
CA ASP A 186 22.21 -10.71 2.55
C ASP A 186 21.91 -9.46 1.71
N HIS A 187 21.29 -9.64 0.54
CA HIS A 187 20.88 -8.51 -0.29
C HIS A 187 19.78 -7.67 0.37
N LEU A 188 18.81 -8.30 1.05
CA LEU A 188 17.80 -7.55 1.81
C LEU A 188 18.47 -6.67 2.86
N TRP A 189 19.38 -7.24 3.65
CA TRP A 189 20.11 -6.50 4.67
C TRP A 189 20.93 -5.35 4.09
N PHE A 190 21.63 -5.60 2.99
CA PHE A 190 22.42 -4.59 2.27
C PHE A 190 21.54 -3.41 1.81
N VAL A 191 20.37 -3.68 1.24
CA VAL A 191 19.44 -2.62 0.78
C VAL A 191 18.87 -1.84 1.96
N ILE A 192 18.47 -2.52 3.06
CA ILE A 192 17.94 -1.84 4.27
C ILE A 192 19.03 -0.96 4.88
N ALA A 193 20.23 -1.46 5.08
CA ALA A 193 21.34 -0.72 5.65
C ALA A 193 21.71 0.50 4.78
N GLY A 194 21.86 0.28 3.47
CA GLY A 194 22.14 1.36 2.52
C GLY A 194 21.05 2.42 2.45
N THR A 195 19.78 2.03 2.53
CA THR A 195 18.65 2.98 2.62
C THR A 195 18.73 3.80 3.90
N GLY A 196 19.01 3.18 5.04
CA GLY A 196 19.19 3.86 6.32
C GLY A 196 20.35 4.86 6.30
N GLU A 197 21.50 4.45 5.75
CA GLU A 197 22.68 5.31 5.59
C GLU A 197 22.40 6.49 4.66
N ALA A 198 21.74 6.25 3.53
CA ALA A 198 21.35 7.30 2.59
C ALA A 198 20.41 8.32 3.23
N LEU A 199 19.39 7.87 3.97
CA LEU A 199 18.46 8.73 4.70
C LEU A 199 19.20 9.55 5.78
N TRP A 200 20.10 8.92 6.54
CA TRP A 200 20.89 9.61 7.55
C TRP A 200 21.80 10.68 6.93
N THR A 201 22.51 10.34 5.85
CA THR A 201 23.37 11.26 5.12
C THR A 201 22.57 12.42 4.56
N TRP A 202 21.38 12.17 4.00
CA TRP A 202 20.51 13.22 3.50
C TRP A 202 20.05 14.17 4.61
N VAL A 203 19.60 13.66 5.77
CA VAL A 203 19.17 14.46 6.91
C VAL A 203 20.29 15.34 7.42
N THR A 204 21.50 14.80 7.55
CA THR A 204 22.67 15.52 8.09
C THR A 204 23.27 16.52 7.11
N SER A 205 23.03 16.37 5.80
CA SER A 205 23.54 17.26 4.74
C SER A 205 22.42 17.96 3.95
N ILE A 206 21.26 18.14 4.55
CA ILE A 206 20.08 18.75 3.89
C ILE A 206 20.38 20.15 3.34
N GLY A 207 21.22 20.94 4.02
CA GLY A 207 21.64 22.26 3.54
C GLY A 207 22.43 22.18 2.23
N THR A 208 23.36 21.22 2.12
CA THR A 208 24.14 20.99 0.89
C THR A 208 23.23 20.46 -0.23
N TYR A 209 22.30 19.56 0.10
CA TYR A 209 21.32 19.05 -0.86
C TYR A 209 20.45 20.18 -1.43
N VAL A 210 19.89 21.04 -0.57
CA VAL A 210 19.09 22.20 -1.00
C VAL A 210 19.97 23.16 -1.83
N GLY A 211 21.21 23.42 -1.41
CA GLY A 211 22.17 24.20 -2.17
C GLY A 211 22.38 23.68 -3.57
N SER A 212 22.58 22.36 -3.74
CA SER A 212 22.79 21.73 -5.06
C SER A 212 21.59 21.87 -6.00
N VAL A 213 20.35 21.87 -5.47
CA VAL A 213 19.13 22.08 -6.28
C VAL A 213 19.06 23.50 -6.84
N PHE A 214 19.52 24.50 -6.11
CA PHE A 214 19.47 25.91 -6.53
C PHE A 214 20.77 26.41 -7.19
N ASP A 215 21.87 25.67 -7.10
CA ASP A 215 23.15 26.03 -7.71
C ASP A 215 23.13 25.76 -9.22
N THR A 216 22.92 26.82 -10.00
CA THR A 216 22.92 26.74 -11.47
C THR A 216 24.33 26.58 -12.06
N SER A 217 25.38 26.79 -11.27
CA SER A 217 26.77 26.64 -11.74
C SER A 217 27.25 25.19 -11.75
N GLY A 218 26.54 24.28 -11.06
CA GLY A 218 26.93 22.89 -10.91
C GLY A 218 28.14 22.65 -9.98
N ALA A 219 28.57 23.71 -9.25
CA ALA A 219 29.73 23.60 -8.33
C ALA A 219 29.39 22.83 -7.04
N THR A 220 28.12 22.78 -6.68
CA THR A 220 27.63 22.08 -5.48
C THR A 220 27.06 20.72 -5.84
N GLU A 221 27.75 19.64 -5.50
CA GLU A 221 27.24 18.28 -5.69
C GLU A 221 26.32 17.88 -4.53
N ALA A 222 25.22 17.19 -4.87
CA ALA A 222 24.32 16.60 -3.87
C ALA A 222 25.00 15.39 -3.21
N PRO A 223 25.13 15.35 -1.88
CA PRO A 223 25.82 14.23 -1.18
C PRO A 223 25.06 12.91 -1.29
N VAL A 224 23.74 12.98 -1.48
CA VAL A 224 22.85 11.84 -1.80
C VAL A 224 21.87 12.33 -2.84
N ARG A 225 21.71 11.56 -3.91
CA ARG A 225 20.71 11.86 -4.94
C ARG A 225 19.56 10.87 -4.84
N PHE A 226 18.35 11.40 -4.72
CA PHE A 226 17.14 10.62 -4.92
C PHE A 226 16.93 10.42 -6.42
N MET A 227 16.45 9.25 -6.78
CA MET A 227 16.07 8.97 -8.17
C MET A 227 14.72 9.61 -8.47
N SER A 228 14.64 10.42 -9.51
CA SER A 228 13.35 10.88 -10.02
C SER A 228 12.54 9.72 -10.60
N PRO A 229 11.23 9.88 -10.81
CA PRO A 229 10.43 8.88 -11.53
C PRO A 229 10.96 8.57 -12.93
N VAL A 230 11.60 9.55 -13.59
CA VAL A 230 12.22 9.37 -14.91
C VAL A 230 13.44 8.46 -14.81
N SER A 231 14.39 8.78 -13.92
CA SER A 231 15.58 7.93 -13.70
C SER A 231 15.19 6.53 -13.24
N GLN A 232 14.17 6.39 -12.37
CA GLN A 232 13.66 5.08 -11.97
C GLN A 232 13.10 4.29 -13.17
N ALA A 233 12.40 4.96 -14.10
CA ALA A 233 11.91 4.33 -15.30
C ALA A 233 13.06 3.87 -16.20
N GLU A 234 14.08 4.71 -16.41
CA GLU A 234 15.27 4.39 -17.21
C GLU A 234 16.02 3.18 -16.64
N VAL A 235 16.31 3.18 -15.35
CA VAL A 235 16.98 2.04 -14.67
C VAL A 235 16.12 0.78 -14.77
N THR A 236 14.80 0.90 -14.64
CA THR A 236 13.89 -0.25 -14.80
C THR A 236 13.92 -0.80 -16.21
N GLY A 237 13.88 0.09 -17.21
CA GLY A 237 14.00 -0.29 -18.62
C GLY A 237 15.32 -0.97 -18.95
N GLY A 238 16.42 -0.41 -18.45
CA GLY A 238 17.76 -1.01 -18.55
C GLY A 238 17.83 -2.41 -17.91
N ALA A 239 17.32 -2.54 -16.69
CA ALA A 239 17.26 -3.83 -15.99
C ALA A 239 16.46 -4.89 -16.77
N VAL A 240 15.37 -4.48 -17.43
CA VAL A 240 14.58 -5.39 -18.28
C VAL A 240 15.33 -5.76 -19.55
N ALA A 241 16.02 -4.81 -20.18
CA ALA A 241 16.86 -5.07 -21.35
C ALA A 241 18.02 -6.01 -21.06
N ASP A 242 18.62 -5.92 -19.88
CA ASP A 242 19.70 -6.81 -19.41
C ASP A 242 19.22 -8.24 -19.07
N GLY A 243 17.91 -8.45 -19.01
CA GLY A 243 17.29 -9.75 -18.81
C GLY A 243 16.77 -10.04 -17.41
N TRP A 244 16.25 -11.26 -17.23
CA TRP A 244 15.47 -11.64 -16.04
C TRP A 244 16.20 -11.53 -14.70
N ILE A 245 17.49 -11.82 -14.67
CA ILE A 245 18.28 -11.79 -13.43
C ILE A 245 18.39 -10.35 -12.93
N THR A 246 18.73 -9.42 -13.81
CA THR A 246 18.83 -7.99 -13.48
C THR A 246 17.47 -7.41 -13.14
N SER A 247 16.43 -7.78 -13.90
CA SER A 247 15.02 -7.40 -13.61
C SER A 247 14.58 -7.83 -12.21
N LEU A 248 14.83 -9.07 -11.83
CA LEU A 248 14.47 -9.59 -10.50
C LEU A 248 15.25 -8.90 -9.38
N ARG A 249 16.54 -8.60 -9.58
CA ARG A 249 17.32 -7.84 -8.60
C ARG A 249 16.76 -6.44 -8.42
N TRP A 250 16.48 -5.76 -9.51
CA TRP A 250 15.89 -4.40 -9.46
C TRP A 250 14.49 -4.40 -8.81
N PHE A 251 13.64 -5.35 -9.18
CA PHE A 251 12.34 -5.57 -8.53
C PHE A 251 12.49 -5.78 -7.02
N GLY A 252 13.47 -6.59 -6.60
CA GLY A 252 13.79 -6.84 -5.19
C GLY A 252 14.22 -5.55 -4.47
N ILE A 253 15.06 -4.72 -5.09
CA ILE A 253 15.47 -3.41 -4.55
C ILE A 253 14.27 -2.50 -4.36
N LEU A 254 13.42 -2.35 -5.38
CA LEU A 254 12.22 -1.51 -5.30
C LEU A 254 11.27 -2.01 -4.21
N SER A 255 11.01 -3.31 -4.16
CA SER A 255 10.13 -3.91 -3.15
C SER A 255 10.67 -3.71 -1.73
N CYS A 256 11.97 -3.91 -1.52
CA CYS A 256 12.62 -3.67 -0.25
C CYS A 256 12.54 -2.19 0.15
N ALA A 257 12.86 -1.28 -0.74
CA ALA A 257 12.82 0.16 -0.48
C ALA A 257 11.41 0.64 -0.11
N ILE A 258 10.39 0.22 -0.87
CA ILE A 258 8.98 0.55 -0.57
C ILE A 258 8.57 -0.04 0.79
N GLY A 259 8.94 -1.29 1.08
CA GLY A 259 8.66 -1.92 2.37
C GLY A 259 9.35 -1.20 3.55
N ALA A 260 10.62 -0.85 3.40
CA ALA A 260 11.40 -0.16 4.42
C ALA A 260 10.88 1.26 4.68
N VAL A 261 10.56 2.01 3.62
CA VAL A 261 9.97 3.35 3.74
C VAL A 261 8.62 3.29 4.43
N ASN A 262 7.78 2.31 4.11
CA ASN A 262 6.48 2.14 4.78
C ASN A 262 6.59 1.76 6.27
N LEU A 263 7.75 1.31 6.75
CA LEU A 263 7.99 1.10 8.19
C LEU A 263 8.40 2.38 8.93
N LEU A 264 8.70 3.48 8.24
CA LEU A 264 9.02 4.74 8.90
C LEU A 264 7.81 5.25 9.70
N PRO A 265 8.02 5.78 10.92
CA PRO A 265 6.96 6.27 11.79
C PRO A 265 6.44 7.66 11.34
N LEU A 266 6.22 7.83 10.05
CA LEU A 266 5.79 9.09 9.43
C LEU A 266 4.45 8.89 8.70
N PRO A 267 3.35 9.55 9.11
CA PRO A 267 2.11 9.44 8.36
C PRO A 267 2.26 10.09 6.96
N PRO A 268 1.65 9.57 5.91
CA PRO A 268 0.61 8.53 5.91
C PRO A 268 1.11 7.08 5.81
N LEU A 269 2.40 6.81 6.08
CA LEU A 269 3.00 5.48 5.97
C LEU A 269 2.50 4.53 7.07
N ASP A 270 2.58 3.22 6.83
CA ASP A 270 2.10 2.19 7.78
C ASP A 270 2.80 2.24 9.12
N GLY A 271 4.11 2.57 9.14
CA GLY A 271 4.89 2.67 10.36
C GLY A 271 4.32 3.68 11.36
N ALA A 272 3.68 4.76 10.90
CA ALA A 272 3.00 5.70 11.79
C ALA A 272 1.78 5.03 12.47
N HIS A 273 0.98 4.30 11.71
CA HIS A 273 -0.16 3.57 12.25
C HIS A 273 0.28 2.45 13.20
N ALA A 274 1.40 1.78 12.90
CA ALA A 274 2.01 0.78 13.78
C ALA A 274 2.48 1.42 15.10
N LEU A 275 3.13 2.59 15.05
CA LEU A 275 3.53 3.33 16.23
C LEU A 275 2.33 3.76 17.08
N VAL A 276 1.25 4.24 16.45
CA VAL A 276 -0.01 4.57 17.15
C VAL A 276 -0.59 3.35 17.84
N ALA A 277 -0.72 2.21 17.14
CA ALA A 277 -1.24 0.98 17.71
C ALA A 277 -0.40 0.47 18.88
N ALA A 278 0.93 0.55 18.77
CA ALA A 278 1.85 0.18 19.84
C ALA A 278 1.74 1.13 21.05
N SER A 279 1.68 2.44 20.81
CA SER A 279 1.55 3.46 21.88
C SER A 279 0.22 3.33 22.63
N GLU A 280 -0.88 3.04 21.94
CA GLU A 280 -2.18 2.73 22.55
C GLU A 280 -2.07 1.51 23.46
N TRP A 281 -1.48 0.42 22.96
CA TRP A 281 -1.31 -0.80 23.73
C TRP A 281 -0.49 -0.57 25.00
N ILE A 282 0.64 0.13 24.90
CA ILE A 282 1.50 0.46 26.05
C ILE A 282 0.73 1.34 27.05
N SER A 283 0.08 2.40 26.57
CA SER A 283 -0.67 3.34 27.40
C SER A 283 -1.83 2.66 28.13
N GLN A 284 -2.57 1.78 27.46
CA GLN A 284 -3.66 1.01 28.07
C GLN A 284 -3.13 0.05 29.15
N LYS A 285 -1.97 -0.57 28.91
CA LYS A 285 -1.34 -1.47 29.88
C LYS A 285 -0.83 -0.72 31.12
N VAL A 286 -0.19 0.44 30.92
CA VAL A 286 0.36 1.28 32.00
C VAL A 286 -0.75 1.92 32.82
N ARG A 287 -1.74 2.51 32.17
CA ARG A 287 -2.86 3.18 32.83
C ARG A 287 -3.94 2.23 33.33
N ARG A 288 -3.88 0.94 32.97
CA ARG A 288 -4.92 -0.08 33.24
C ARG A 288 -6.32 0.36 32.72
N ASP A 289 -6.35 1.20 31.70
CA ASP A 289 -7.55 1.75 31.12
C ASP A 289 -7.60 1.40 29.62
N ARG A 290 -8.56 0.55 29.23
CA ARG A 290 -8.78 0.09 27.86
C ARG A 290 -9.46 1.14 26.96
N SER A 291 -9.95 2.24 27.53
CA SER A 291 -10.61 3.32 26.78
C SER A 291 -9.63 4.27 26.11
N VAL A 292 -8.35 4.24 26.49
CA VAL A 292 -7.32 5.11 25.91
C VAL A 292 -7.17 4.81 24.41
N ARG A 293 -7.48 5.80 23.59
CA ARG A 293 -7.33 5.77 22.13
C ARG A 293 -6.59 7.02 21.67
N VAL A 294 -5.77 6.87 20.65
CA VAL A 294 -5.10 7.99 20.00
C VAL A 294 -5.93 8.42 18.80
N ASP A 295 -6.28 9.69 18.72
CA ASP A 295 -6.97 10.23 17.55
C ASP A 295 -5.96 10.47 16.42
N VAL A 296 -5.99 9.59 15.43
CA VAL A 296 -5.09 9.62 14.27
C VAL A 296 -5.26 10.91 13.44
N ARG A 297 -6.44 11.59 13.52
CA ARG A 297 -6.64 12.87 12.83
C ARG A 297 -5.67 13.95 13.28
N ARG A 298 -5.17 13.87 14.50
CA ARG A 298 -4.14 14.80 14.98
C ARG A 298 -2.82 14.69 14.22
N LEU A 299 -2.62 13.59 13.50
CA LEU A 299 -1.45 13.35 12.65
C LEU A 299 -1.64 13.85 11.21
N GLU A 300 -2.85 14.30 10.82
CA GLU A 300 -3.12 14.81 9.48
C GLU A 300 -2.18 15.93 9.04
N PRO A 301 -1.86 16.96 9.87
CA PRO A 301 -0.91 17.98 9.47
C PRO A 301 0.49 17.44 9.17
N LEU A 302 0.92 16.42 9.94
CA LEU A 302 2.20 15.77 9.71
C LEU A 302 2.14 14.91 8.44
N ALA A 303 1.01 14.28 8.13
CA ALA A 303 0.81 13.55 6.88
C ALA A 303 0.93 14.48 5.66
N TYR A 304 0.30 15.66 5.70
CA TYR A 304 0.44 16.65 4.63
C TYR A 304 1.88 17.13 4.48
N LEU A 305 2.57 17.39 5.59
CA LEU A 305 3.99 17.77 5.58
C LEU A 305 4.85 16.66 4.96
N THR A 306 4.64 15.40 5.35
CA THR A 306 5.38 14.26 4.80
C THR A 306 5.16 14.14 3.29
N VAL A 307 3.91 14.22 2.82
CA VAL A 307 3.60 14.19 1.39
C VAL A 307 4.24 15.36 0.66
N PHE A 308 4.17 16.58 1.22
CA PHE A 308 4.82 17.76 0.64
C PHE A 308 6.33 17.59 0.50
N VAL A 309 6.99 17.04 1.53
CA VAL A 309 8.44 16.76 1.50
C VAL A 309 8.75 15.70 0.44
N LEU A 310 7.99 14.60 0.37
CA LEU A 310 8.22 13.54 -0.63
C LEU A 310 8.03 14.05 -2.07
N VAL A 311 7.00 14.86 -2.32
CA VAL A 311 6.77 15.49 -3.62
C VAL A 311 7.91 16.48 -3.93
N GLY A 312 8.31 17.29 -2.96
CA GLY A 312 9.45 18.22 -3.10
C GLY A 312 10.75 17.51 -3.44
N LEU A 313 11.03 16.37 -2.78
CA LEU A 313 12.19 15.53 -3.08
C LEU A 313 12.11 14.94 -4.50
N SER A 314 10.95 14.45 -4.90
CA SER A 314 10.74 13.91 -6.26
C SER A 314 10.95 14.97 -7.34
N LEU A 315 10.43 16.20 -7.12
CA LEU A 315 10.62 17.32 -8.04
C LEU A 315 12.07 17.81 -8.07
N SER A 316 12.74 17.90 -6.91
CA SER A 316 14.15 18.30 -6.85
C SER A 316 15.06 17.28 -7.55
N ALA A 317 14.78 15.98 -7.39
CA ALA A 317 15.48 14.92 -8.12
C ALA A 317 15.28 15.08 -9.64
N LEU A 318 14.05 15.37 -10.08
CA LEU A 318 13.78 15.62 -11.50
C LEU A 318 14.55 16.84 -12.04
N VAL A 319 14.63 17.92 -11.28
CA VAL A 319 15.41 19.12 -11.67
C VAL A 319 16.89 18.76 -11.83
N LEU A 320 17.46 17.99 -10.91
CA LEU A 320 18.85 17.56 -11.00
C LEU A 320 19.09 16.63 -12.20
N ASP A 321 18.18 15.71 -12.47
CA ASP A 321 18.27 14.80 -13.62
C ASP A 321 18.19 15.57 -14.97
N LEU A 322 17.27 16.56 -15.08
CA LEU A 322 17.15 17.38 -16.31
C LEU A 322 18.39 18.22 -16.57
N ARG A 323 19.06 18.72 -15.54
CA ARG A 323 20.34 19.43 -15.66
C ARG A 323 21.45 18.53 -16.23
N ASP A 324 21.55 17.30 -15.74
CA ASP A 324 22.56 16.35 -16.22
C ASP A 324 22.41 16.04 -17.72
N VAL A 325 21.18 16.09 -18.22
CA VAL A 325 20.86 15.91 -19.66
C VAL A 325 21.06 17.21 -20.47
N GLY A 326 21.40 18.33 -19.82
CA GLY A 326 21.64 19.61 -20.51
C GLY A 326 20.37 20.34 -20.95
N ILE A 327 19.23 20.06 -20.31
CA ILE A 327 17.94 20.71 -20.56
C ILE A 327 17.64 21.73 -19.42
N GLY A 328 18.63 22.45 -18.96
CA GLY A 328 18.48 23.43 -17.88
C GLY A 328 19.19 24.74 -18.18
#